data_71cc61002a386df162f4fd938fe8e6f3
#
_entry.id   71cc61002a386df162f4fd938fe8e6f3
#
_cell.length_a   1.000
_cell.length_b   1.000
_cell.length_c   1.000
_cell.angle_alpha   90.00
_cell.angle_beta   90.00
_cell.angle_gamma   90.00
#
_symmetry.space_group_name_H-M   'P 1'
#
loop_
_entity.id
_entity.type
_entity.pdbx_description
1 polymer ?
#
loop_
_entity_poly.entity_id
_entity_poly.type
_entity_poly.pdbx_seq_one_letter_code
_entity_poly.pdbx_strand_id
1 'polypeptide(L)'
;KTMLRVGKERGAVSVVDDQIGSPTYTYDLARLLVDMIQSDKYGRYHATNEGLCSWYEFAVEIFKQAGMDVKVTPVSTAEYTAAYPGQAKRPMNSRISKEKLSDNGFERLPSWQDAVGRYLKEIQ
;
A
#
# COMPACT_ATOMS: atom_id res chain seq x y z
N LYS A 1 6.01 8.11 -4.51
CA LYS A 1 6.92 8.95 -5.35
C LYS A 1 7.24 8.27 -6.69
N THR A 2 7.68 7.00 -6.70
CA THR A 2 8.06 6.29 -7.94
C THR A 2 6.95 6.28 -8.99
N MET A 3 5.70 5.91 -8.62
CA MET A 3 4.57 5.90 -9.56
C MET A 3 4.32 7.27 -10.17
N LEU A 4 4.34 8.33 -9.36
CA LEU A 4 4.14 9.70 -9.85
C LEU A 4 5.23 10.09 -10.87
N ARG A 5 6.48 9.78 -10.57
CA ARG A 5 7.60 10.04 -11.47
C ARG A 5 7.45 9.27 -12.79
N VAL A 6 7.26 7.97 -12.72
CA VAL A 6 7.13 7.12 -13.91
C VAL A 6 5.91 7.49 -14.74
N GLY A 7 4.78 7.78 -14.11
CA GLY A 7 3.58 8.24 -14.79
C GLY A 7 3.78 9.55 -15.53
N LYS A 8 4.48 10.50 -14.92
CA LYS A 8 4.82 11.77 -15.53
C LYS A 8 5.78 11.63 -16.71
N GLU A 9 6.77 10.76 -16.58
CA GLU A 9 7.78 10.54 -17.62
C GLU A 9 7.25 9.74 -18.81
N ARG A 10 6.41 8.74 -18.58
CA ARG A 10 6.01 7.75 -19.58
C ARG A 10 4.54 7.86 -20.02
N GLY A 11 3.67 8.42 -19.20
CA GLY A 11 2.23 8.48 -19.47
C GLY A 11 1.50 7.13 -19.42
N ALA A 12 2.22 6.04 -19.23
CA ALA A 12 1.68 4.68 -19.14
C ALA A 12 2.56 3.79 -18.29
N VAL A 13 1.95 2.87 -17.53
CA VAL A 13 2.66 1.89 -16.71
C VAL A 13 1.93 0.55 -16.74
N SER A 14 2.67 -0.54 -16.59
CA SER A 14 2.13 -1.88 -16.38
C SER A 14 2.37 -2.30 -14.94
N VAL A 15 1.33 -2.71 -14.24
CA VAL A 15 1.41 -3.02 -12.80
C VAL A 15 0.73 -4.36 -12.51
N VAL A 16 1.37 -5.14 -11.65
CA VAL A 16 0.89 -6.47 -11.24
C VAL A 16 -0.46 -6.36 -10.53
N ASP A 17 -1.42 -7.19 -10.92
CA ASP A 17 -2.79 -7.17 -10.40
C ASP A 17 -3.18 -8.41 -9.57
N ASP A 18 -2.32 -9.42 -9.50
CA ASP A 18 -2.57 -10.70 -8.83
C ASP A 18 -1.82 -10.88 -7.50
N GLN A 19 -1.20 -9.82 -6.99
CA GLN A 19 -0.61 -9.77 -5.66
C GLN A 19 -1.43 -8.84 -4.77
N ILE A 20 -2.05 -9.40 -3.73
CA ILE A 20 -3.00 -8.69 -2.87
C ILE A 20 -2.41 -8.47 -1.49
N GLY A 21 -2.53 -7.26 -0.99
CA GLY A 21 -2.06 -6.87 0.34
C GLY A 21 -2.64 -5.52 0.74
N SER A 22 -1.97 -4.84 1.65
CA SER A 22 -2.38 -3.51 2.10
C SER A 22 -1.18 -2.58 2.15
N PRO A 23 -1.25 -1.40 1.53
CA PRO A 23 -0.23 -0.38 1.70
C PRO A 23 -0.22 0.14 3.14
N THR A 24 0.91 0.65 3.58
CA THR A 24 1.05 1.22 4.92
C THR A 24 1.71 2.59 4.83
N TYR A 25 1.02 3.60 5.34
CA TYR A 25 1.56 4.95 5.47
C TYR A 25 2.34 5.07 6.78
N THR A 26 3.59 5.40 6.69
CA THR A 26 4.49 5.45 7.85
C THR A 26 4.06 6.45 8.93
N TYR A 27 3.41 7.55 8.55
CA TYR A 27 2.85 8.50 9.52
C TYR A 27 1.79 7.85 10.40
N ASP A 28 0.87 7.09 9.81
CA ASP A 28 -0.17 6.38 10.55
C ASP A 28 0.44 5.29 11.46
N LEU A 29 1.42 4.57 10.95
CA LEU A 29 2.12 3.56 11.72
C LEU A 29 2.87 4.19 12.91
N ALA A 30 3.51 5.33 12.71
CA ALA A 30 4.21 6.05 13.77
C ALA A 30 3.26 6.47 14.90
N ARG A 31 2.06 6.96 14.57
CA ARG A 31 1.03 7.29 15.56
C ARG A 31 0.62 6.09 16.39
N LEU A 32 0.39 4.95 15.72
CA LEU A 32 0.07 3.70 16.43
C LEU A 32 1.21 3.30 17.38
N LEU A 33 2.45 3.39 16.94
CA LEU A 33 3.61 3.06 17.77
C LEU A 33 3.70 3.96 19.01
N VAL A 34 3.38 5.25 18.89
CA VAL A 34 3.33 6.16 20.04
C VAL A 34 2.28 5.70 21.05
N ASP A 35 1.10 5.27 20.58
CA ASP A 35 0.07 4.74 21.46
C ASP A 35 0.50 3.43 22.12
N MET A 36 1.15 2.54 21.38
CA MET A 36 1.56 1.22 21.87
C MET A 36 2.66 1.31 22.93
N ILE A 37 3.64 2.21 22.77
CA ILE A 37 4.75 2.33 23.75
C ILE A 37 4.31 2.89 25.10
N GLN A 38 3.11 3.46 25.19
CA GLN A 38 2.51 3.94 26.43
C GLN A 38 1.76 2.83 27.19
N SER A 39 1.75 1.63 26.65
CA SER A 39 1.04 0.47 27.16
C SER A 39 2.04 -0.65 27.50
N ASP A 40 1.62 -1.56 28.38
CA ASP A 40 2.34 -2.79 28.72
C ASP A 40 1.79 -4.02 27.99
N LYS A 41 0.96 -3.84 26.99
CA LYS A 41 0.35 -4.91 26.18
C LYS A 41 1.34 -5.42 25.14
N TYR A 42 2.40 -6.03 25.64
CA TYR A 42 3.51 -6.52 24.83
C TYR A 42 3.11 -7.67 23.89
N GLY A 43 3.91 -7.88 22.88
CA GLY A 43 3.76 -8.98 21.94
C GLY A 43 4.01 -8.57 20.50
N ARG A 44 3.71 -9.50 19.60
CA ARG A 44 3.81 -9.27 18.16
C ARG A 44 2.46 -8.83 17.63
N TYR A 45 2.46 -7.74 16.87
CA TYR A 45 1.27 -7.17 16.25
C TYR A 45 1.50 -6.99 14.76
N HIS A 46 0.44 -7.11 13.98
CA HIS A 46 0.43 -6.71 12.57
C HIS A 46 -0.32 -5.40 12.42
N ALA A 47 0.21 -4.50 11.62
CA ALA A 47 -0.41 -3.20 11.36
C ALA A 47 -0.20 -2.77 9.92
N THR A 48 -1.29 -2.44 9.25
CA THR A 48 -1.33 -1.79 7.94
C THR A 48 -2.49 -0.82 7.92
N ASN A 49 -2.56 0.06 6.93
CA ASN A 49 -3.79 0.79 6.67
C ASN A 49 -4.92 -0.20 6.32
N GLU A 50 -6.16 0.16 6.59
CA GLU A 50 -7.32 -0.69 6.36
C GLU A 50 -7.63 -0.86 4.87
N GLY A 51 -8.21 -2.00 4.52
CA GLY A 51 -8.56 -2.35 3.16
C GLY A 51 -7.48 -3.14 2.45
N LEU A 52 -7.86 -3.74 1.33
CA LEU A 52 -7.02 -4.60 0.51
C LEU A 52 -6.97 -4.05 -0.91
N CYS A 53 -5.85 -4.20 -1.56
CA CYS A 53 -5.71 -3.89 -2.98
C CYS A 53 -4.58 -4.68 -3.61
N SER A 54 -4.62 -4.79 -4.94
CA SER A 54 -3.46 -5.19 -5.73
C SER A 54 -2.54 -3.99 -5.94
N TRP A 55 -1.34 -4.24 -6.40
CA TRP A 55 -0.45 -3.15 -6.82
C TRP A 55 -1.06 -2.32 -7.95
N TYR A 56 -1.81 -2.97 -8.86
CA TYR A 56 -2.54 -2.29 -9.94
C TYR A 56 -3.58 -1.32 -9.38
N GLU A 57 -4.44 -1.78 -8.48
CA GLU A 57 -5.46 -0.93 -7.85
C GLU A 57 -4.84 0.24 -7.08
N PHE A 58 -3.72 -0.03 -6.40
CA PHE A 58 -2.97 1.01 -5.69
C PHE A 58 -2.44 2.09 -6.64
N ALA A 59 -1.86 1.68 -7.77
CA ALA A 59 -1.36 2.61 -8.79
C ALA A 59 -2.49 3.45 -9.40
N VAL A 60 -3.62 2.82 -9.73
CA VAL A 60 -4.81 3.51 -10.28
C VAL A 60 -5.29 4.59 -9.32
N GLU A 61 -5.41 4.27 -8.03
CA GLU A 61 -5.85 5.22 -7.01
C GLU A 61 -4.87 6.38 -6.83
N ILE A 62 -3.57 6.11 -6.87
CA ILE A 62 -2.54 7.15 -6.81
C ILE A 62 -2.73 8.17 -7.94
N PHE A 63 -2.86 7.71 -9.17
CA PHE A 63 -3.01 8.59 -10.32
C PHE A 63 -4.34 9.34 -10.31
N LYS A 64 -5.41 8.67 -9.91
CA LYS A 64 -6.73 9.27 -9.76
C LYS A 64 -6.70 10.43 -8.77
N GLN A 65 -6.15 10.22 -7.57
CA GLN A 65 -6.08 11.25 -6.53
C GLN A 65 -5.08 12.36 -6.86
N ALA A 66 -4.02 12.04 -7.60
CA ALA A 66 -3.05 13.03 -8.06
C ALA A 66 -3.55 13.85 -9.26
N GLY A 67 -4.71 13.51 -9.83
CA GLY A 67 -5.25 14.18 -11.02
C GLY A 67 -4.42 13.95 -12.29
N MET A 68 -3.72 12.83 -12.37
CA MET A 68 -2.85 12.47 -13.51
C MET A 68 -3.56 11.51 -14.47
N ASP A 69 -3.54 11.83 -15.74
CA ASP A 69 -4.04 10.95 -16.81
C ASP A 69 -2.92 10.00 -17.24
N VAL A 70 -2.85 8.85 -16.58
CA VAL A 70 -1.85 7.81 -16.85
C VAL A 70 -2.57 6.50 -17.15
N LYS A 71 -2.20 5.86 -18.27
CA LYS A 71 -2.74 4.55 -18.62
C LYS A 71 -2.06 3.48 -17.77
N VAL A 72 -2.82 2.82 -16.91
CA VAL A 72 -2.35 1.71 -16.08
C VAL A 72 -2.87 0.40 -16.67
N THR A 73 -1.95 -0.48 -17.07
CA THR A 73 -2.28 -1.79 -17.64
C THR A 73 -2.04 -2.86 -16.59
N PRO A 74 -3.07 -3.66 -16.22
CA PRO A 74 -2.89 -4.77 -15.31
C PRO A 74 -2.13 -5.90 -15.99
N VAL A 75 -1.17 -6.49 -15.29
CA VAL A 75 -0.41 -7.64 -15.75
C VAL A 75 -0.34 -8.69 -14.64
N SER A 76 -0.20 -9.96 -15.00
CA SER A 76 0.02 -11.01 -14.01
C SER A 76 1.46 -11.01 -13.52
N THR A 77 1.71 -11.65 -12.37
CA THR A 77 3.07 -11.86 -11.86
C THR A 77 3.91 -12.62 -12.88
N ALA A 78 3.34 -13.62 -13.56
CA ALA A 78 4.04 -14.40 -14.59
C ALA A 78 4.48 -13.52 -15.77
N GLU A 79 3.59 -12.68 -16.27
CA GLU A 79 3.90 -11.72 -17.35
C GLU A 79 4.96 -10.71 -16.93
N TYR A 80 4.86 -10.17 -15.73
CA TYR A 80 5.83 -9.20 -15.21
C TYR A 80 7.21 -9.84 -15.03
N THR A 81 7.27 -11.06 -14.47
CA THR A 81 8.52 -11.79 -14.26
C THR A 81 9.19 -12.14 -15.59
N ALA A 82 8.41 -12.49 -16.61
CA ALA A 82 8.92 -12.76 -17.94
C ALA A 82 9.55 -11.52 -18.59
N ALA A 83 8.92 -10.34 -18.39
CA ALA A 83 9.44 -9.08 -18.92
C ALA A 83 10.65 -8.55 -18.14
N TYR A 84 10.70 -8.82 -16.84
CA TYR A 84 11.77 -8.35 -15.93
C TYR A 84 12.35 -9.53 -15.15
N PRO A 85 13.18 -10.38 -15.77
CA PRO A 85 13.80 -11.52 -15.10
C PRO A 85 14.73 -11.07 -13.97
N GLY A 86 14.87 -11.91 -12.96
CA GLY A 86 15.70 -11.62 -11.78
C GLY A 86 14.97 -10.92 -10.64
N GLN A 87 13.67 -10.68 -10.76
CA GLN A 87 12.86 -10.14 -9.67
C GLN A 87 12.67 -11.16 -8.54
N ALA A 88 12.65 -10.67 -7.31
CA ALA A 88 12.34 -11.51 -6.16
C ALA A 88 10.94 -12.11 -6.29
N LYS A 89 10.82 -13.39 -5.96
CA LYS A 89 9.52 -14.06 -5.91
C LYS A 89 8.68 -13.49 -4.76
N ARG A 90 7.51 -12.93 -5.08
CA ARG A 90 6.58 -12.35 -4.12
C ARG A 90 5.38 -13.26 -3.93
N PRO A 91 4.81 -13.32 -2.71
CA PRO A 91 3.57 -14.05 -2.50
C PRO A 91 2.39 -13.38 -3.20
N MET A 92 1.43 -14.19 -3.66
CA MET A 92 0.18 -13.69 -4.24
C MET A 92 -0.73 -13.06 -3.18
N ASN A 93 -0.62 -13.53 -1.95
CA ASN A 93 -1.43 -13.07 -0.84
C ASN A 93 -0.53 -12.63 0.32
N SER A 94 -0.52 -11.33 0.57
CA SER A 94 0.19 -10.69 1.68
C SER A 94 -0.76 -10.09 2.70
N ARG A 95 -1.99 -10.61 2.78
CA ARG A 95 -2.98 -10.19 3.76
C ARG A 95 -2.51 -10.54 5.17
N ILE A 96 -2.72 -9.64 6.09
CA ILE A 96 -2.43 -9.86 7.52
C ILE A 96 -3.62 -9.43 8.36
N SER A 97 -3.88 -10.19 9.43
CA SER A 97 -4.95 -9.85 10.37
C SER A 97 -4.47 -8.76 11.34
N LYS A 98 -5.33 -7.80 11.60
CA LYS A 98 -5.11 -6.71 12.56
C LYS A 98 -6.03 -6.84 13.79
N GLU A 99 -6.65 -7.99 13.96
CA GLU A 99 -7.57 -8.25 15.07
C GLU A 99 -6.92 -8.06 16.44
N LYS A 100 -5.66 -8.45 16.58
CA LYS A 100 -4.91 -8.29 17.83
C LYS A 100 -4.80 -6.84 18.27
N LEU A 101 -4.73 -5.89 17.37
CA LEU A 101 -4.78 -4.46 17.70
C LEU A 101 -6.10 -4.12 18.36
N SER A 102 -7.22 -4.48 17.73
CA SER A 102 -8.56 -4.23 18.28
C SER A 102 -8.81 -4.95 19.59
N ASP A 103 -8.39 -6.22 19.69
CA ASP A 103 -8.55 -7.03 20.90
C ASP A 103 -7.80 -6.43 22.11
N ASN A 104 -6.73 -5.70 21.86
CA ASN A 104 -5.95 -5.02 22.90
C ASN A 104 -6.30 -3.53 23.06
N GLY A 105 -7.36 -3.06 22.40
CA GLY A 105 -7.87 -1.69 22.54
C GLY A 105 -7.09 -0.63 21.74
N PHE A 106 -6.21 -1.06 20.85
CA PHE A 106 -5.53 -0.12 19.94
C PHE A 106 -6.40 0.21 18.75
N GLU A 107 -6.42 1.48 18.36
CA GLU A 107 -7.15 1.94 17.19
C GLU A 107 -6.45 1.49 15.90
N ARG A 108 -7.23 0.92 14.97
CA ARG A 108 -6.72 0.58 13.65
C ARG A 108 -6.41 1.83 12.82
N LEU A 109 -5.54 1.68 11.84
CA LEU A 109 -5.17 2.78 10.95
C LEU A 109 -6.31 3.11 9.97
N PRO A 110 -6.35 4.34 9.43
CA PRO A 110 -7.33 4.71 8.40
C PRO A 110 -7.22 3.85 7.14
N SER A 111 -8.18 3.99 6.22
CA SER A 111 -8.12 3.27 4.94
C SER A 111 -6.88 3.67 4.13
N TRP A 112 -6.42 2.76 3.29
CA TRP A 112 -5.27 3.03 2.43
C TRP A 112 -5.55 4.15 1.41
N GLN A 113 -6.80 4.30 0.96
CA GLN A 113 -7.21 5.37 0.05
C GLN A 113 -7.08 6.74 0.73
N ASP A 114 -7.55 6.85 1.97
CA ASP A 114 -7.38 8.06 2.76
C ASP A 114 -5.91 8.39 2.99
N ALA A 115 -5.11 7.38 3.32
CA ALA A 115 -3.67 7.53 3.51
C ALA A 115 -2.97 8.04 2.23
N VAL A 116 -3.35 7.54 1.06
CA VAL A 116 -2.83 8.03 -0.23
C VAL A 116 -3.13 9.52 -0.39
N GLY A 117 -4.35 9.92 -0.11
CA GLY A 117 -4.77 11.34 -0.22
C GLY A 117 -3.96 12.26 0.69
N ARG A 118 -3.76 11.87 1.94
CA ARG A 118 -2.96 12.65 2.89
C ARG A 118 -1.50 12.72 2.49
N TYR A 119 -0.93 11.61 2.05
CA TYR A 119 0.45 11.57 1.59
C TYR A 119 0.67 12.45 0.35
N LEU A 120 -0.25 12.41 -0.62
CA LEU A 120 -0.16 13.25 -1.81
C LEU A 120 -0.19 14.74 -1.47
N LYS A 121 -1.02 15.15 -0.52
CA LYS A 121 -1.06 16.54 -0.02
C LYS A 121 0.27 16.96 0.62
N GLU A 122 0.90 16.05 1.32
CA GLU A 122 2.17 16.31 1.99
C GLU A 122 3.32 16.54 1.01
N ILE A 123 3.35 15.83 -0.12
CA ILE A 123 4.45 15.89 -1.09
C ILE A 123 4.23 16.81 -2.28
N GLN A 124 3.05 17.41 -2.38
CA GLN A 124 2.71 18.36 -3.46
C GLN A 124 2.82 19.81 -3.02
#